data_db4a7c8220d0636ebb7549b77920c68e
#
_entry.id   db4a7c8220d0636ebb7549b77920c68e
#
_cell.length_a   1.000
_cell.length_b   1.000
_cell.length_c   1.000
_cell.angle_alpha   90.00
_cell.angle_beta   90.00
_cell.angle_gamma   90.00
#
_symmetry.space_group_name_H-M   'P 1'
#
loop_
_entity.id
_entity.type
_entity.pdbx_description
1 polymer ?
#
loop_
_entity_poly.entity_id
_entity_poly.type
_entity_poly.pdbx_seq_one_letter_code
_entity_poly.pdbx_strand_id
1 'polypeptide(L)'
;MKYGKTTGNQRKLSQFTSIRATAIKNSESYVYKFKTDVHVNIDRKLIAGVECKAYAENAMLKRIAVDSVFLKQTHKEAHNVLLQLESQLGGDYGDMKKTKHYGSFPTHTILSYFDDVDLHIITLLEGERKVDRPIHKKKFYKKLEKGSVEKAVGVFEKLFANYL
;
A
#
# COMPACT_ATOMS: atom_id res chain seq x y z
N MET A 1 15.71 -24.27 -14.61
CA MET A 1 16.94 -23.93 -13.86
C MET A 1 17.30 -25.09 -12.94
N LYS A 2 18.47 -25.73 -13.16
CA LYS A 2 18.98 -26.76 -12.21
C LYS A 2 19.63 -26.05 -11.05
N TYR A 3 19.02 -26.13 -9.88
CA TYR A 3 19.64 -25.66 -8.64
C TYR A 3 20.82 -26.57 -8.29
N GLY A 4 22.02 -26.01 -8.33
CA GLY A 4 23.22 -26.71 -7.93
C GLY A 4 23.11 -27.10 -6.45
N LYS A 5 23.34 -28.39 -6.17
CA LYS A 5 23.38 -28.96 -4.81
C LYS A 5 24.62 -28.46 -4.08
N THR A 6 24.51 -27.35 -3.36
CA THR A 6 25.50 -27.00 -2.33
C THR A 6 24.92 -27.31 -0.97
N THR A 7 25.72 -27.94 -0.12
CA THR A 7 25.35 -28.34 1.27
C THR A 7 24.78 -27.20 2.11
N GLY A 8 25.13 -25.94 1.81
CA GLY A 8 24.55 -24.74 2.45
C GLY A 8 23.09 -24.49 2.10
N ASN A 9 22.63 -24.84 0.89
CA ASN A 9 21.23 -24.64 0.47
C ASN A 9 20.30 -25.70 1.10
N GLN A 10 20.77 -26.91 1.31
CA GLN A 10 19.96 -27.95 1.97
C GLN A 10 19.69 -27.61 3.45
N ARG A 11 20.69 -27.03 4.15
CA ARG A 11 20.53 -26.59 5.54
C ARG A 11 19.52 -25.45 5.67
N LYS A 12 19.55 -24.47 4.76
CA LYS A 12 18.57 -23.37 4.72
C LYS A 12 17.16 -23.89 4.40
N LEU A 13 17.02 -24.78 3.42
CA LEU A 13 15.72 -25.39 3.07
C LEU A 13 15.14 -26.19 4.24
N SER A 14 15.94 -26.94 4.99
CA SER A 14 15.48 -27.68 6.17
C SER A 14 15.03 -26.75 7.29
N GLN A 15 15.70 -25.61 7.50
CA GLN A 15 15.27 -24.59 8.46
C GLN A 15 13.91 -23.98 8.07
N PHE A 16 13.71 -23.60 6.81
CA PHE A 16 12.41 -23.10 6.35
C PHE A 16 11.30 -24.15 6.50
N THR A 17 11.57 -25.40 6.23
CA THR A 17 10.60 -26.49 6.39
C THR A 17 10.23 -26.68 7.87
N SER A 18 11.19 -26.63 8.78
CA SER A 18 10.94 -26.77 10.21
C SER A 18 10.17 -25.57 10.79
N ILE A 19 10.51 -24.34 10.37
CA ILE A 19 9.78 -23.12 10.75
C ILE A 19 8.33 -23.22 10.28
N ARG A 20 8.10 -23.60 9.02
CA ARG A 20 6.77 -23.76 8.46
C ARG A 20 5.96 -24.84 9.19
N ALA A 21 6.56 -25.98 9.48
CA ALA A 21 5.92 -27.05 10.23
C ALA A 21 5.54 -26.61 11.65
N THR A 22 6.41 -25.86 12.33
CA THR A 22 6.13 -25.29 13.64
C THR A 22 4.99 -24.27 13.59
N ALA A 23 4.99 -23.39 12.60
CA ALA A 23 3.92 -22.40 12.40
C ALA A 23 2.57 -23.08 12.12
N ILE A 24 2.53 -24.11 11.30
CA ILE A 24 1.30 -24.87 11.02
C ILE A 24 0.80 -25.56 12.29
N LYS A 25 1.70 -26.22 13.05
CA LYS A 25 1.34 -26.93 14.29
C LYS A 25 0.80 -25.99 15.38
N ASN A 26 1.24 -24.75 15.39
CA ASN A 26 0.85 -23.73 16.38
C ASN A 26 0.16 -22.52 15.69
N SER A 27 -0.71 -22.79 14.73
CA SER A 27 -1.32 -21.75 13.88
C SER A 27 -1.99 -20.64 14.68
N GLU A 28 -2.62 -20.96 15.80
CA GLU A 28 -3.27 -19.97 16.68
C GLU A 28 -2.28 -18.94 17.25
N SER A 29 -1.03 -19.38 17.52
CA SER A 29 0.03 -18.50 18.04
C SER A 29 0.73 -17.67 16.96
N TYR A 30 0.62 -18.07 15.69
CA TYR A 30 1.28 -17.43 14.55
C TYR A 30 0.30 -16.77 13.58
N VAL A 31 -0.85 -16.35 14.07
CA VAL A 31 -1.83 -15.59 13.26
C VAL A 31 -1.24 -14.24 12.86
N TYR A 32 -1.12 -14.03 11.55
CA TYR A 32 -0.78 -12.71 11.03
C TYR A 32 -1.96 -11.76 11.25
N LYS A 33 -1.78 -10.81 12.17
CA LYS A 33 -2.78 -9.78 12.43
C LYS A 33 -2.61 -8.65 11.41
N PHE A 34 -3.42 -8.68 10.37
CA PHE A 34 -3.48 -7.58 9.42
C PHE A 34 -4.03 -6.33 10.10
N LYS A 35 -3.34 -5.20 9.95
CA LYS A 35 -3.78 -3.90 10.44
C LYS A 35 -3.49 -2.84 9.39
N THR A 36 -4.51 -2.12 8.98
CA THR A 36 -4.36 -0.82 8.34
C THR A 36 -4.65 0.29 9.33
N ASP A 37 -4.25 1.52 9.03
CA ASP A 37 -4.45 2.64 9.93
C ASP A 37 -5.95 2.95 10.12
N VAL A 38 -6.78 2.75 9.07
CA VAL A 38 -8.24 2.92 9.13
C VAL A 38 -8.95 1.74 8.47
N HIS A 39 -9.95 1.18 9.15
CA HIS A 39 -10.87 0.19 8.60
C HIS A 39 -12.24 0.84 8.37
N VAL A 40 -12.72 0.80 7.13
CA VAL A 40 -14.07 1.25 6.79
C VAL A 40 -14.98 0.04 6.72
N ASN A 41 -16.00 0.02 7.56
CA ASN A 41 -16.98 -1.05 7.61
C ASN A 41 -18.38 -0.50 7.33
N ILE A 42 -19.13 -1.19 6.48
CA ILE A 42 -20.56 -0.96 6.24
C ILE A 42 -21.29 -2.27 6.53
N ASP A 43 -22.32 -2.25 7.34
CA ASP A 43 -23.09 -3.44 7.75
C ASP A 43 -22.22 -4.61 8.23
N ARG A 44 -21.19 -4.30 9.05
CA ARG A 44 -20.20 -5.25 9.58
C ARG A 44 -19.29 -5.89 8.53
N LYS A 45 -19.37 -5.47 7.28
CA LYS A 45 -18.49 -5.90 6.20
C LYS A 45 -17.35 -4.91 6.04
N LEU A 46 -16.12 -5.38 5.98
CA LEU A 46 -14.97 -4.53 5.68
C LEU A 46 -15.04 -4.13 4.20
N ILE A 47 -15.15 -2.83 3.94
CA ILE A 47 -15.26 -2.25 2.60
C ILE A 47 -13.93 -1.66 2.15
N ALA A 48 -13.15 -1.09 3.05
CA ALA A 48 -11.81 -0.61 2.70
C ALA A 48 -10.85 -0.68 3.87
N GLY A 49 -9.58 -0.98 3.53
CA GLY A 49 -8.42 -0.75 4.38
C GLY A 49 -7.66 0.48 3.88
N VAL A 50 -7.48 1.48 4.75
CA VAL A 50 -6.76 2.70 4.39
C VAL A 50 -5.46 2.77 5.17
N GLU A 51 -4.37 2.89 4.46
CA GLU A 51 -3.03 3.12 5.01
C GLU A 51 -2.71 4.62 4.90
N CYS A 52 -2.45 5.28 6.03
CA CYS A 52 -2.19 6.72 6.10
C CYS A 52 -0.70 6.98 6.27
N LYS A 53 -0.10 7.79 5.39
CA LYS A 53 1.33 8.11 5.43
C LYS A 53 1.56 9.61 5.28
N ALA A 54 2.59 10.12 5.97
CA ALA A 54 3.07 11.46 5.69
C ALA A 54 3.67 11.53 4.28
N TYR A 55 4.29 10.45 3.84
CA TYR A 55 4.76 10.24 2.47
C TYR A 55 4.94 8.74 2.22
N ALA A 56 4.92 8.34 0.96
CA ALA A 56 5.31 6.99 0.56
C ALA A 56 6.41 7.03 -0.49
N GLU A 57 7.37 6.13 -0.35
CA GLU A 57 8.41 5.81 -1.29
C GLU A 57 8.23 4.38 -1.82
N ASN A 58 9.03 3.98 -2.80
CA ASN A 58 8.88 2.66 -3.43
C ASN A 58 9.00 1.48 -2.46
N ALA A 59 9.83 1.58 -1.42
CA ALA A 59 9.94 0.53 -0.40
C ALA A 59 8.65 0.39 0.43
N MET A 60 8.05 1.52 0.82
CA MET A 60 6.75 1.56 1.50
C MET A 60 5.63 1.08 0.59
N LEU A 61 5.60 1.51 -0.68
CA LEU A 61 4.62 1.07 -1.66
C LEU A 61 4.63 -0.44 -1.82
N LYS A 62 5.82 -1.05 -1.95
CA LYS A 62 5.97 -2.50 -2.04
C LYS A 62 5.38 -3.22 -0.83
N ARG A 63 5.65 -2.71 0.39
CA ARG A 63 5.09 -3.26 1.62
C ARG A 63 3.56 -3.16 1.62
N ILE A 64 3.02 -1.98 1.30
CA ILE A 64 1.57 -1.75 1.23
C ILE A 64 0.91 -2.66 0.21
N ALA A 65 1.53 -2.86 -0.96
CA ALA A 65 1.02 -3.77 -1.98
C ALA A 65 0.96 -5.23 -1.48
N VAL A 66 1.98 -5.69 -0.74
CA VAL A 66 1.96 -7.04 -0.11
C VAL A 66 0.85 -7.15 0.93
N ASP A 67 0.70 -6.14 1.80
CA ASP A 67 -0.36 -6.11 2.81
C ASP A 67 -1.75 -6.10 2.14
N SER A 68 -1.88 -5.42 1.00
CA SER A 68 -3.09 -5.40 0.18
C SER A 68 -3.44 -6.76 -0.42
N VAL A 69 -2.45 -7.55 -0.84
CA VAL A 69 -2.66 -8.95 -1.27
C VAL A 69 -3.27 -9.76 -0.13
N PHE A 70 -2.75 -9.64 1.10
CA PHE A 70 -3.30 -10.36 2.25
C PHE A 70 -4.73 -9.92 2.57
N LEU A 71 -5.03 -8.63 2.47
CA LEU A 71 -6.39 -8.14 2.64
C LEU A 71 -7.34 -8.74 1.61
N LYS A 72 -6.96 -8.76 0.34
CA LYS A 72 -7.77 -9.35 -0.74
C LYS A 72 -8.00 -10.85 -0.57
N GLN A 73 -7.07 -11.60 0.02
CA GLN A 73 -7.24 -13.03 0.29
C GLN A 73 -8.38 -13.29 1.29
N THR A 74 -8.56 -12.39 2.26
CA THR A 74 -9.58 -12.54 3.32
C THR A 74 -10.85 -11.74 3.04
N HIS A 75 -10.74 -10.60 2.36
CA HIS A 75 -11.81 -9.66 2.04
C HIS A 75 -11.74 -9.27 0.56
N LYS A 76 -12.18 -10.18 -0.32
CA LYS A 76 -12.01 -10.04 -1.79
C LYS A 76 -12.54 -8.73 -2.38
N GLU A 77 -13.62 -8.20 -1.80
CA GLU A 77 -14.27 -6.98 -2.29
C GLU A 77 -13.77 -5.71 -1.60
N ALA A 78 -12.91 -5.83 -0.58
CA ALA A 78 -12.39 -4.66 0.10
C ALA A 78 -11.44 -3.86 -0.79
N HIS A 79 -11.60 -2.54 -0.79
CA HIS A 79 -10.70 -1.62 -1.46
C HIS A 79 -9.44 -1.41 -0.63
N ASN A 80 -8.31 -1.24 -1.30
CA ASN A 80 -7.05 -0.88 -0.66
C ASN A 80 -6.74 0.58 -1.01
N VAL A 81 -6.48 1.40 0.00
CA VAL A 81 -6.22 2.82 -0.19
C VAL A 81 -4.93 3.21 0.51
N LEU A 82 -4.02 3.85 -0.22
CA LEU A 82 -2.92 4.61 0.33
C LEU A 82 -3.29 6.09 0.31
N LEU A 83 -3.54 6.66 1.50
CA LEU A 83 -3.75 8.09 1.69
C LEU A 83 -2.45 8.71 2.21
N GLN A 84 -1.85 9.61 1.45
CA GLN A 84 -0.58 10.23 1.82
C GLN A 84 -0.64 11.76 1.73
N LEU A 85 0.20 12.45 2.51
CA LEU A 85 0.35 13.90 2.36
C LEU A 85 1.19 14.22 1.13
N GLU A 86 2.38 13.64 1.01
CA GLU A 86 3.28 13.84 -0.13
C GLU A 86 3.62 12.52 -0.80
N SER A 87 3.82 12.53 -2.11
CA SER A 87 4.35 11.40 -2.86
C SER A 87 5.88 11.49 -2.97
N GLN A 88 6.56 10.36 -2.84
CA GLN A 88 7.97 10.19 -3.22
C GLN A 88 8.10 9.01 -4.22
N LEU A 89 7.08 8.83 -5.05
CA LEU A 89 7.00 7.74 -6.01
C LEU A 89 7.49 8.13 -7.41
N GLY A 90 7.99 9.36 -7.57
CA GLY A 90 8.40 9.92 -8.86
C GLY A 90 7.23 10.49 -9.65
N GLY A 91 6.14 10.89 -8.97
CA GLY A 91 4.98 11.52 -9.57
C GLY A 91 3.87 11.78 -8.56
N ASP A 92 2.90 12.60 -8.96
CA ASP A 92 1.73 12.93 -8.16
C ASP A 92 0.54 12.06 -8.56
N TYR A 93 0.07 11.21 -7.67
CA TYR A 93 -1.11 10.36 -7.86
C TYR A 93 -2.42 11.04 -7.45
N GLY A 94 -2.36 12.26 -6.93
CA GLY A 94 -3.55 13.04 -6.56
C GLY A 94 -4.31 13.60 -7.75
N ASP A 95 -3.68 13.73 -8.92
CA ASP A 95 -4.32 14.24 -10.14
C ASP A 95 -4.77 13.11 -11.06
N MET A 96 -5.99 12.63 -10.87
CA MET A 96 -6.62 11.57 -11.67
C MET A 96 -6.73 11.87 -13.17
N LYS A 97 -6.59 13.14 -13.61
CA LYS A 97 -6.65 13.51 -15.04
C LYS A 97 -5.38 13.17 -15.80
N LYS A 98 -4.29 12.93 -15.10
CA LYS A 98 -2.97 12.68 -15.70
C LYS A 98 -2.45 11.26 -15.40
N THR A 99 -3.30 10.28 -15.34
CA THR A 99 -3.06 8.94 -14.79
C THR A 99 -2.01 8.08 -15.51
N LYS A 100 -1.53 8.44 -16.69
CA LYS A 100 -0.71 7.51 -17.49
C LYS A 100 0.82 7.63 -17.31
N HIS A 101 1.33 8.64 -16.58
CA HIS A 101 2.77 8.91 -16.55
C HIS A 101 3.33 9.24 -15.16
N TYR A 102 2.55 9.02 -14.11
CA TYR A 102 2.98 9.34 -12.75
C TYR A 102 3.71 8.18 -12.10
N GLY A 103 4.85 8.47 -11.56
CA GLY A 103 5.69 7.52 -10.91
C GLY A 103 6.98 7.23 -11.65
N SER A 104 8.00 6.85 -10.91
CA SER A 104 9.27 6.39 -11.45
C SER A 104 9.12 5.00 -12.09
N PHE A 105 10.09 4.62 -12.92
CA PHE A 105 10.13 3.26 -13.46
C PHE A 105 10.02 2.17 -12.37
N PRO A 106 10.76 2.24 -11.22
CA PRO A 106 10.55 1.31 -10.11
C PRO A 106 9.13 1.29 -9.56
N THR A 107 8.46 2.45 -9.46
CA THR A 107 7.06 2.52 -9.00
C THR A 107 6.13 1.74 -9.93
N HIS A 108 6.25 1.96 -11.23
CA HIS A 108 5.44 1.25 -12.22
C HIS A 108 5.72 -0.25 -12.23
N THR A 109 7.00 -0.65 -12.07
CA THR A 109 7.38 -2.06 -11.96
C THR A 109 6.76 -2.71 -10.74
N ILE A 110 6.73 -2.03 -9.58
CA ILE A 110 6.07 -2.54 -8.38
C ILE A 110 4.57 -2.72 -8.64
N LEU A 111 3.90 -1.68 -9.13
CA LEU A 111 2.45 -1.72 -9.37
C LEU A 111 2.07 -2.79 -10.39
N SER A 112 2.85 -2.98 -11.45
CA SER A 112 2.58 -4.03 -12.45
C SER A 112 2.78 -5.46 -11.92
N TYR A 113 3.56 -5.63 -10.86
CA TYR A 113 3.74 -6.94 -10.21
C TYR A 113 2.56 -7.32 -9.31
N PHE A 114 1.77 -6.31 -8.91
CA PHE A 114 0.61 -6.43 -8.04
C PHE A 114 -0.66 -5.96 -8.75
N ASP A 115 -0.81 -6.31 -10.03
CA ASP A 115 -1.94 -5.89 -10.89
C ASP A 115 -3.29 -6.41 -10.39
N ASP A 116 -3.30 -7.56 -9.70
CA ASP A 116 -4.50 -8.09 -9.02
C ASP A 116 -4.92 -7.27 -7.77
N VAL A 117 -4.07 -6.35 -7.34
CA VAL A 117 -4.35 -5.49 -6.19
C VAL A 117 -4.84 -4.13 -6.66
N ASP A 118 -6.13 -3.89 -6.49
CA ASP A 118 -6.73 -2.58 -6.73
C ASP A 118 -6.33 -1.61 -5.61
N LEU A 119 -5.13 -1.01 -5.74
CA LEU A 119 -4.58 -0.05 -4.78
C LEU A 119 -4.83 1.37 -5.27
N HIS A 120 -5.71 2.09 -4.57
CA HIS A 120 -5.98 3.50 -4.80
C HIS A 120 -4.96 4.36 -4.07
N ILE A 121 -4.21 5.19 -4.78
CA ILE A 121 -3.23 6.11 -4.19
C ILE A 121 -3.78 7.52 -4.25
N ILE A 122 -3.96 8.14 -3.07
CA ILE A 122 -4.48 9.50 -2.90
C ILE A 122 -3.39 10.35 -2.26
N THR A 123 -2.98 11.43 -2.94
CA THR A 123 -2.01 12.40 -2.45
C THR A 123 -2.69 13.73 -2.19
N LEU A 124 -2.52 14.29 -0.99
CA LEU A 124 -3.24 15.49 -0.54
C LEU A 124 -2.48 16.79 -0.85
N LEU A 125 -1.15 16.77 -0.87
CA LEU A 125 -0.32 17.96 -1.12
C LEU A 125 0.25 17.92 -2.53
N GLU A 126 0.27 19.06 -3.19
CA GLU A 126 0.82 19.19 -4.54
C GLU A 126 2.32 18.96 -4.61
N GLY A 127 2.74 18.38 -5.72
CA GLY A 127 4.14 18.10 -6.04
C GLY A 127 4.73 16.99 -5.18
N GLU A 128 5.91 16.56 -5.60
CA GLU A 128 6.61 15.46 -4.98
C GLU A 128 7.39 15.90 -3.74
N ARG A 129 7.58 14.97 -2.81
CA ARG A 129 8.44 15.18 -1.65
C ARG A 129 9.89 15.35 -2.08
N LYS A 130 10.52 16.39 -1.54
CA LYS A 130 11.96 16.62 -1.66
C LYS A 130 12.64 16.35 -0.32
N VAL A 131 13.60 15.43 -0.31
CA VAL A 131 14.31 15.00 0.91
C VAL A 131 15.00 16.17 1.61
N ASP A 132 15.57 17.11 0.81
CA ASP A 132 16.22 18.34 1.29
C ASP A 132 15.22 19.42 1.76
N ARG A 133 13.92 19.24 1.48
CA ARG A 133 12.86 20.20 1.80
C ARG A 133 11.69 19.52 2.55
N PRO A 134 11.95 18.96 3.73
CA PRO A 134 10.93 18.22 4.46
C PRO A 134 9.84 19.15 5.01
N ILE A 135 8.57 18.80 4.80
CA ILE A 135 7.39 19.63 5.15
C ILE A 135 7.25 19.91 6.65
N HIS A 136 7.88 19.13 7.54
CA HIS A 136 7.86 19.41 8.97
C HIS A 136 8.70 20.65 9.36
N LYS A 137 9.54 21.15 8.45
CA LYS A 137 10.26 22.42 8.66
C LYS A 137 9.41 23.57 8.13
N LYS A 138 9.14 24.56 8.99
CA LYS A 138 8.27 25.69 8.69
C LYS A 138 8.52 26.37 7.34
N LYS A 139 9.79 26.50 6.91
CA LYS A 139 10.16 27.12 5.62
C LYS A 139 9.77 26.31 4.39
N PHE A 140 9.43 25.02 4.57
CA PHE A 140 9.02 24.11 3.49
C PHE A 140 7.59 23.60 3.65
N TYR A 141 6.86 24.20 4.60
CA TYR A 141 5.48 23.84 4.83
C TYR A 141 4.66 24.01 3.55
N LYS A 142 3.90 22.98 3.21
CA LYS A 142 2.92 23.00 2.14
C LYS A 142 1.54 23.11 2.75
N LYS A 143 0.75 24.06 2.25
CA LYS A 143 -0.61 24.24 2.71
C LYS A 143 -1.50 23.13 2.12
N LEU A 144 -2.35 22.55 2.96
CA LEU A 144 -3.39 21.65 2.51
C LEU A 144 -4.53 22.49 1.93
N GLU A 145 -4.76 22.33 0.62
CA GLU A 145 -5.81 23.05 -0.08
C GLU A 145 -7.15 22.31 0.02
N LYS A 146 -8.25 23.07 0.18
CA LYS A 146 -9.60 22.53 0.27
C LYS A 146 -9.93 21.63 -0.93
N GLY A 147 -9.55 22.04 -2.13
CA GLY A 147 -9.78 21.27 -3.35
C GLY A 147 -9.10 19.90 -3.37
N SER A 148 -7.93 19.74 -2.73
CA SER A 148 -7.27 18.43 -2.59
C SER A 148 -8.06 17.49 -1.67
N VAL A 149 -8.62 18.02 -0.59
CA VAL A 149 -9.48 17.25 0.32
C VAL A 149 -10.77 16.86 -0.38
N GLU A 150 -11.41 17.77 -1.10
CA GLU A 150 -12.65 17.51 -1.88
C GLU A 150 -12.42 16.43 -2.95
N LYS A 151 -11.26 16.46 -3.62
CA LYS A 151 -10.89 15.39 -4.57
C LYS A 151 -10.74 14.04 -3.86
N ALA A 152 -10.10 14.00 -2.69
CA ALA A 152 -9.95 12.78 -1.91
C ALA A 152 -11.31 12.22 -1.49
N VAL A 153 -12.21 13.08 -0.98
CA VAL A 153 -13.59 12.71 -0.63
C VAL A 153 -14.30 12.13 -1.86
N GLY A 154 -14.23 12.79 -3.02
CA GLY A 154 -14.86 12.29 -4.25
C GLY A 154 -14.31 10.94 -4.73
N VAL A 155 -13.07 10.58 -4.40
CA VAL A 155 -12.55 9.22 -4.65
C VAL A 155 -13.25 8.22 -3.73
N PHE A 156 -13.34 8.51 -2.43
CA PHE A 156 -14.01 7.62 -1.47
C PHE A 156 -15.51 7.47 -1.77
N GLU A 157 -16.20 8.54 -2.16
CA GLU A 157 -17.60 8.49 -2.59
C GLU A 157 -17.81 7.52 -3.76
N LYS A 158 -16.91 7.55 -4.75
CA LYS A 158 -16.96 6.61 -5.88
C LYS A 158 -16.68 5.17 -5.46
N LEU A 159 -15.70 4.95 -4.57
CA LEU A 159 -15.36 3.62 -4.09
C LEU A 159 -16.52 3.00 -3.28
N PHE A 160 -17.28 3.83 -2.59
CA PHE A 160 -18.35 3.37 -1.70
C PHE A 160 -19.74 3.46 -2.32
N ALA A 161 -19.87 3.98 -3.54
CA ALA A 161 -21.18 4.21 -4.19
C ALA A 161 -22.09 2.96 -4.27
N ASN A 162 -21.50 1.77 -4.35
CA ASN A 162 -22.25 0.51 -4.41
C ASN A 162 -22.67 -0.01 -3.02
N TYR A 163 -22.30 0.67 -1.93
CA TYR A 163 -22.56 0.25 -0.57
C TYR A 163 -23.45 1.24 0.20
N LEU A 164 -23.73 2.39 -0.39
CA LEU A 164 -24.59 3.46 0.12
C LEU A 164 -25.92 3.47 -0.62
#